data_fa97c5e5fb56d621e421428f5de46154
#
_entry.id   fa97c5e5fb56d621e421428f5de46154
#
_cell.length_a   1.000
_cell.length_b   1.000
_cell.length_c   1.000
_cell.angle_alpha   90.00
_cell.angle_beta   90.00
_cell.angle_gamma   90.00
#
_symmetry.space_group_name_H-M   'P 1'
#
loop_
_entity.id
_entity.type
_entity.pdbx_description
1 polymer ?
#
loop_
_entity_poly.entity_id
_entity_poly.type
_entity_poly.pdbx_seq_one_letter_code
_entity_poly.pdbx_strand_id
1 'polypeptide(L)'
;MTPPTRRIGDLEVSCVGLGCMPLSNPSMLEHHDRAISTVHRALDLGVTLLDTSNIYAPSWDAVGHNEALVAEAVRTYVGPADLTLLLVTTKGGITRGDGETWGRDSSHDALRRAAEDSLAQLGVDVIDLYQHHRHDPALAYASQMVGLRKLKDDGLIRRIGLSNVNREELDVALDVLGGPRDGVVSVQNEFSPRYRRDADVLDRCTELGIAFLPWSPLGGADEAHDVGSRYAVFAEVGDEIGATPQETVIAWLLALSPVMIPIPGATRPATVESSVKAATLVLSDQQFERLTASAPADSSMYPDDLPRSPLR
;
A
#
# COMPACT_ATOMS: atom_id res chain seq x y z
N MET A 1 -13.50 -15.63 9.86
CA MET A 1 -13.43 -14.48 10.80
C MET A 1 -13.18 -13.24 9.98
N THR A 2 -13.98 -12.21 10.10
CA THR A 2 -13.77 -10.92 9.43
C THR A 2 -12.72 -10.12 10.22
N PRO A 3 -11.70 -9.54 9.58
CA PRO A 3 -10.70 -8.74 10.28
C PRO A 3 -11.35 -7.48 10.90
N PRO A 4 -10.79 -6.92 11.98
CA PRO A 4 -11.18 -5.60 12.48
C PRO A 4 -11.08 -4.54 11.40
N THR A 5 -11.77 -3.40 11.57
CA THR A 5 -11.71 -2.28 10.63
C THR A 5 -10.84 -1.14 11.14
N ARG A 6 -10.31 -0.35 10.20
CA ARG A 6 -9.60 0.91 10.42
C ARG A 6 -10.07 1.95 9.40
N ARG A 7 -9.73 3.22 9.62
CA ARG A 7 -10.24 4.31 8.78
C ARG A 7 -9.21 4.79 7.78
N ILE A 8 -9.69 5.07 6.55
CA ILE A 8 -8.98 5.85 5.53
C ILE A 8 -9.91 7.01 5.17
N GLY A 9 -9.62 8.20 5.73
CA GLY A 9 -10.53 9.33 5.63
C GLY A 9 -11.91 9.04 6.23
N ASP A 10 -12.94 9.08 5.40
CA ASP A 10 -14.34 8.78 5.75
C ASP A 10 -14.73 7.31 5.60
N LEU A 11 -13.84 6.47 5.01
CA LEU A 11 -14.08 5.05 4.78
C LEU A 11 -13.63 4.19 5.95
N GLU A 12 -14.36 3.11 6.21
CA GLU A 12 -13.91 1.99 7.03
C GLU A 12 -13.45 0.83 6.14
N VAL A 13 -12.23 0.37 6.33
CA VAL A 13 -11.64 -0.74 5.59
C VAL A 13 -11.11 -1.79 6.56
N SER A 14 -10.89 -3.02 6.08
CA SER A 14 -10.21 -4.05 6.86
C SER A 14 -8.83 -3.56 7.33
N CYS A 15 -8.43 -3.88 8.57
CA CYS A 15 -7.16 -3.43 9.14
C CYS A 15 -5.92 -4.03 8.44
N VAL A 16 -6.12 -5.01 7.55
CA VAL A 16 -5.10 -5.57 6.65
C VAL A 16 -5.66 -5.51 5.24
N GLY A 17 -4.92 -4.92 4.30
CA GLY A 17 -5.24 -4.93 2.88
C GLY A 17 -4.49 -6.02 2.11
N LEU A 18 -4.72 -6.11 0.80
CA LEU A 18 -3.96 -6.93 -0.13
C LEU A 18 -3.13 -6.05 -1.05
N GLY A 19 -1.79 -6.15 -0.99
CA GLY A 19 -0.88 -5.59 -1.99
C GLY A 19 -0.92 -6.46 -3.27
N CYS A 20 -1.43 -5.91 -4.36
CA CYS A 20 -1.66 -6.66 -5.58
C CYS A 20 -0.43 -6.72 -6.51
N MET A 21 0.63 -5.94 -6.26
CA MET A 21 1.83 -5.91 -7.12
C MET A 21 2.37 -7.30 -7.48
N PRO A 22 2.50 -8.28 -6.55
CA PRO A 22 3.05 -9.60 -6.88
C PRO A 22 2.20 -10.42 -7.85
N LEU A 23 0.91 -10.11 -7.99
CA LEU A 23 0.01 -10.82 -8.91
C LEU A 23 0.35 -10.57 -10.38
N SER A 24 1.13 -9.52 -10.69
CA SER A 24 1.61 -9.20 -12.03
C SER A 24 3.11 -9.44 -12.22
N ASN A 25 3.76 -10.15 -11.29
CA ASN A 25 5.14 -10.56 -11.50
C ASN A 25 5.23 -11.50 -12.73
N PRO A 26 6.34 -11.50 -13.50
CA PRO A 26 6.51 -12.39 -14.65
C PRO A 26 6.22 -13.87 -14.34
N SER A 27 6.58 -14.33 -13.15
CA SER A 27 6.31 -15.71 -12.68
C SER A 27 4.81 -16.03 -12.48
N MET A 28 3.95 -15.02 -12.47
CA MET A 28 2.51 -15.20 -12.29
C MET A 28 1.73 -15.25 -13.62
N LEU A 29 2.36 -14.91 -14.75
CA LEU A 29 1.69 -14.89 -16.06
C LEU A 29 1.05 -16.23 -16.45
N GLU A 30 1.72 -17.34 -16.14
CA GLU A 30 1.19 -18.70 -16.38
C GLU A 30 0.20 -19.16 -15.30
N HIS A 31 -0.11 -18.28 -14.32
CA HIS A 31 -0.92 -18.60 -13.15
C HIS A 31 -2.06 -17.59 -12.93
N HIS A 32 -2.66 -17.13 -14.02
CA HIS A 32 -3.75 -16.13 -14.00
C HIS A 32 -4.89 -16.53 -13.06
N ASP A 33 -5.41 -17.76 -13.15
CA ASP A 33 -6.49 -18.26 -12.30
C ASP A 33 -6.10 -18.23 -10.81
N ARG A 34 -4.82 -18.47 -10.50
CA ARG A 34 -4.32 -18.38 -9.13
C ARG A 34 -4.29 -16.93 -8.65
N ALA A 35 -3.94 -15.98 -9.52
CA ALA A 35 -4.00 -14.55 -9.18
C ALA A 35 -5.44 -14.13 -8.88
N ILE A 36 -6.39 -14.47 -9.74
CA ILE A 36 -7.83 -14.22 -9.53
C ILE A 36 -8.32 -14.86 -8.22
N SER A 37 -8.03 -16.16 -8.00
CA SER A 37 -8.45 -16.87 -6.79
C SER A 37 -7.82 -16.30 -5.51
N THR A 38 -6.63 -15.69 -5.60
CA THR A 38 -5.99 -15.02 -4.47
C THR A 38 -6.77 -13.75 -4.06
N VAL A 39 -7.22 -12.95 -5.04
CA VAL A 39 -8.08 -11.79 -4.77
C VAL A 39 -9.45 -12.24 -4.26
N HIS A 40 -10.09 -13.24 -4.88
CA HIS A 40 -11.36 -13.79 -4.41
C HIS A 40 -11.26 -14.26 -2.96
N ARG A 41 -10.16 -14.94 -2.61
CA ARG A 41 -9.95 -15.39 -1.22
C ARG A 41 -9.81 -14.23 -0.25
N ALA A 42 -9.16 -13.14 -0.64
CA ALA A 42 -9.09 -11.93 0.18
C ALA A 42 -10.50 -11.37 0.46
N LEU A 43 -11.34 -11.27 -0.57
CA LEU A 43 -12.73 -10.83 -0.44
C LEU A 43 -13.54 -11.76 0.46
N ASP A 44 -13.44 -13.09 0.30
CA ASP A 44 -14.10 -14.08 1.16
C ASP A 44 -13.73 -13.95 2.63
N LEU A 45 -12.51 -13.51 2.91
CA LEU A 45 -12.00 -13.30 4.27
C LEU A 45 -12.34 -11.91 4.84
N GLY A 46 -13.06 -11.08 4.07
CA GLY A 46 -13.48 -9.74 4.49
C GLY A 46 -12.40 -8.66 4.33
N VAL A 47 -11.41 -8.88 3.48
CA VAL A 47 -10.48 -7.83 3.05
C VAL A 47 -11.25 -6.86 2.15
N THR A 48 -11.22 -5.58 2.51
CA THR A 48 -11.92 -4.50 1.80
C THR A 48 -10.97 -3.43 1.26
N LEU A 49 -9.66 -3.69 1.25
CA LEU A 49 -8.64 -2.81 0.69
C LEU A 49 -7.75 -3.61 -0.28
N LEU A 50 -7.80 -3.28 -1.57
CA LEU A 50 -6.90 -3.79 -2.60
C LEU A 50 -6.00 -2.65 -3.10
N ASP A 51 -4.68 -2.85 -3.01
CA ASP A 51 -3.70 -1.84 -3.41
C ASP A 51 -3.02 -2.24 -4.72
N THR A 52 -3.20 -1.44 -5.77
CA THR A 52 -2.58 -1.61 -7.08
C THR A 52 -1.84 -0.35 -7.55
N SER A 53 -1.35 -0.34 -8.77
CA SER A 53 -0.76 0.82 -9.47
C SER A 53 -0.72 0.56 -10.97
N ASN A 54 -0.79 1.63 -11.75
CA ASN A 54 -0.67 1.59 -13.19
C ASN A 54 0.63 0.91 -13.67
N ILE A 55 1.76 1.15 -12.97
CA ILE A 55 3.07 0.61 -13.35
C ILE A 55 3.30 -0.85 -12.92
N TYR A 56 2.39 -1.45 -12.13
CA TYR A 56 2.51 -2.85 -11.73
C TYR A 56 2.17 -3.77 -12.90
N ALA A 57 3.18 -4.25 -13.56
CA ALA A 57 3.06 -5.01 -14.79
C ALA A 57 4.23 -5.99 -14.93
N PRO A 58 4.09 -7.07 -15.70
CA PRO A 58 5.20 -7.99 -15.95
C PRO A 58 6.33 -7.34 -16.76
N SER A 59 6.01 -6.35 -17.60
CA SER A 59 6.95 -5.64 -18.46
C SER A 59 6.44 -4.23 -18.78
N TRP A 60 7.30 -3.38 -19.32
CA TRP A 60 6.98 -1.98 -19.63
C TRP A 60 5.85 -1.80 -20.67
N ASP A 61 5.69 -2.74 -21.59
CA ASP A 61 4.66 -2.73 -22.63
C ASP A 61 3.30 -3.29 -22.13
N ALA A 62 3.21 -3.69 -20.86
CA ALA A 62 2.02 -4.20 -20.22
C ALA A 62 1.56 -3.30 -19.04
N VAL A 63 1.91 -2.03 -19.03
CA VAL A 63 1.44 -1.04 -18.04
C VAL A 63 -0.08 -1.07 -17.94
N GLY A 64 -0.63 -1.05 -16.71
CA GLY A 64 -2.06 -1.24 -16.44
C GLY A 64 -2.49 -2.69 -16.21
N HIS A 65 -1.62 -3.68 -16.47
CA HIS A 65 -1.95 -5.11 -16.30
C HIS A 65 -2.49 -5.44 -14.91
N ASN A 66 -1.90 -4.91 -13.84
CA ASN A 66 -2.35 -5.22 -12.48
C ASN A 66 -3.72 -4.61 -12.16
N GLU A 67 -3.99 -3.41 -12.64
CA GLU A 67 -5.30 -2.76 -12.50
C GLU A 67 -6.38 -3.58 -13.23
N ALA A 68 -6.11 -4.00 -14.48
CA ALA A 68 -7.03 -4.83 -15.26
C ALA A 68 -7.28 -6.19 -14.58
N LEU A 69 -6.25 -6.84 -14.02
CA LEU A 69 -6.37 -8.08 -13.28
C LEU A 69 -7.21 -7.92 -12.01
N VAL A 70 -7.00 -6.86 -11.24
CA VAL A 70 -7.82 -6.55 -10.06
C VAL A 70 -9.27 -6.29 -10.46
N ALA A 71 -9.50 -5.50 -11.51
CA ALA A 71 -10.85 -5.24 -12.05
C ALA A 71 -11.55 -6.54 -12.49
N GLU A 72 -10.84 -7.43 -13.18
CA GLU A 72 -11.36 -8.74 -13.57
C GLU A 72 -11.73 -9.58 -12.35
N ALA A 73 -10.85 -9.65 -11.34
CA ALA A 73 -11.11 -10.40 -10.12
C ALA A 73 -12.36 -9.88 -9.39
N VAL A 74 -12.50 -8.56 -9.27
CA VAL A 74 -13.68 -7.95 -8.65
C VAL A 74 -14.96 -8.24 -9.46
N ARG A 75 -14.91 -8.08 -10.77
CA ARG A 75 -16.06 -8.31 -11.68
C ARG A 75 -16.51 -9.76 -11.71
N THR A 76 -15.59 -10.72 -11.58
CA THR A 76 -15.87 -12.17 -11.64
C THR A 76 -16.17 -12.77 -10.26
N TYR A 77 -16.08 -11.99 -9.19
CA TYR A 77 -16.37 -12.46 -7.85
C TYR A 77 -17.86 -12.76 -7.66
N VAL A 78 -18.15 -13.95 -7.16
CA VAL A 78 -19.51 -14.42 -6.87
C VAL A 78 -19.71 -14.86 -5.42
N GLY A 79 -18.77 -14.53 -4.55
CA GLY A 79 -18.79 -14.88 -3.14
C GLY A 79 -19.69 -13.95 -2.27
N PRO A 80 -19.64 -14.11 -0.95
CA PRO A 80 -20.56 -13.41 -0.02
C PRO A 80 -20.13 -11.99 0.36
N ALA A 81 -18.96 -11.48 -0.08
CA ALA A 81 -18.47 -10.16 0.31
C ALA A 81 -19.34 -9.05 -0.28
N ASP A 82 -19.59 -8.01 0.53
CA ASP A 82 -20.24 -6.79 0.07
C ASP A 82 -19.21 -5.90 -0.66
N LEU A 83 -19.24 -5.93 -1.98
CA LEU A 83 -18.31 -5.16 -2.82
C LEU A 83 -18.56 -3.65 -2.75
N THR A 84 -19.66 -3.17 -2.17
CA THR A 84 -19.88 -1.72 -1.95
C THR A 84 -18.95 -1.14 -0.87
N LEU A 85 -18.36 -2.01 -0.04
CA LEU A 85 -17.38 -1.65 0.97
C LEU A 85 -15.93 -1.74 0.46
N LEU A 86 -15.73 -2.22 -0.77
CA LEU A 86 -14.42 -2.44 -1.32
C LEU A 86 -13.78 -1.12 -1.75
N LEU A 87 -12.58 -0.86 -1.24
CA LEU A 87 -11.70 0.21 -1.69
C LEU A 87 -10.58 -0.38 -2.57
N VAL A 88 -10.58 -0.02 -3.85
CA VAL A 88 -9.45 -0.26 -4.74
C VAL A 88 -8.66 1.04 -4.86
N THR A 89 -7.40 1.01 -4.47
CA THR A 89 -6.49 2.17 -4.57
C THR A 89 -5.47 1.96 -5.66
N THR A 90 -5.19 3.00 -6.44
CA THR A 90 -4.12 3.01 -7.44
C THR A 90 -3.25 4.25 -7.32
N LYS A 91 -2.21 4.35 -8.15
CA LYS A 91 -1.15 5.35 -8.00
C LYS A 91 -0.71 5.88 -9.36
N GLY A 92 -0.15 7.12 -9.37
CA GLY A 92 0.53 7.71 -10.53
C GLY A 92 1.68 8.62 -10.14
N GLY A 93 2.48 9.02 -11.13
CA GLY A 93 3.66 9.86 -10.96
C GLY A 93 4.98 9.14 -11.22
N ILE A 94 5.04 7.80 -11.09
CA ILE A 94 6.14 6.99 -11.64
C ILE A 94 5.78 6.65 -13.09
N THR A 95 6.77 6.70 -13.96
CA THR A 95 6.67 6.27 -15.37
C THR A 95 7.52 5.04 -15.63
N ARG A 96 7.03 4.15 -16.49
CA ARG A 96 7.73 2.96 -16.96
C ARG A 96 7.57 2.86 -18.46
N GLY A 97 8.65 3.00 -19.20
CA GLY A 97 8.67 3.09 -20.66
C GLY A 97 9.59 2.08 -21.30
N ASP A 98 9.81 2.27 -22.60
CA ASP A 98 10.54 1.34 -23.47
C ASP A 98 11.83 0.82 -22.85
N GLY A 99 12.01 -0.50 -22.91
CA GLY A 99 13.19 -1.18 -22.41
C GLY A 99 13.35 -1.11 -20.88
N GLU A 100 12.26 -1.04 -20.13
CA GLU A 100 12.26 -0.90 -18.67
C GLU A 100 12.87 0.42 -18.18
N THR A 101 12.67 1.49 -18.95
CA THR A 101 13.11 2.82 -18.54
C THR A 101 12.18 3.36 -17.46
N TRP A 102 12.73 3.56 -16.27
CA TRP A 102 12.01 4.11 -15.12
C TRP A 102 12.25 5.61 -15.02
N GLY A 103 11.17 6.35 -14.78
CA GLY A 103 11.21 7.79 -14.60
C GLY A 103 10.10 8.30 -13.71
N ARG A 104 9.94 9.61 -13.66
CA ARG A 104 8.90 10.30 -12.93
C ARG A 104 8.37 11.47 -13.73
N ASP A 105 7.07 11.63 -13.73
CA ASP A 105 6.39 12.79 -14.27
C ASP A 105 5.13 13.05 -13.43
N SER A 106 5.24 14.04 -12.55
CA SER A 106 4.15 14.50 -11.69
C SER A 106 3.58 15.83 -12.15
N SER A 107 3.78 16.19 -13.42
CA SER A 107 3.04 17.28 -14.04
C SER A 107 1.53 16.98 -14.00
N HIS A 108 0.71 18.04 -13.91
CA HIS A 108 -0.74 17.85 -13.92
C HIS A 108 -1.23 17.03 -15.11
N ASP A 109 -0.70 17.29 -16.31
CA ASP A 109 -1.12 16.59 -17.53
C ASP A 109 -0.72 15.12 -17.52
N ALA A 110 0.45 14.78 -16.97
CA ALA A 110 0.88 13.39 -16.84
C ALA A 110 0.06 12.64 -15.79
N LEU A 111 -0.17 13.25 -14.62
CA LEU A 111 -1.03 12.67 -13.57
C LEU A 111 -2.47 12.48 -14.08
N ARG A 112 -2.98 13.41 -14.88
CA ARG A 112 -4.31 13.31 -15.48
C ARG A 112 -4.39 12.12 -16.44
N ARG A 113 -3.47 12.02 -17.39
CA ARG A 113 -3.42 10.87 -18.33
C ARG A 113 -3.32 9.54 -17.57
N ALA A 114 -2.43 9.45 -16.58
CA ALA A 114 -2.28 8.25 -15.78
C ALA A 114 -3.57 7.89 -15.01
N ALA A 115 -4.30 8.88 -14.49
CA ALA A 115 -5.59 8.65 -13.83
C ALA A 115 -6.67 8.21 -14.82
N GLU A 116 -6.74 8.83 -16.01
CA GLU A 116 -7.68 8.44 -17.08
C GLU A 116 -7.41 7.01 -17.58
N ASP A 117 -6.14 6.63 -17.75
CA ASP A 117 -5.74 5.27 -18.12
C ASP A 117 -6.13 4.27 -16.99
N SER A 118 -5.90 4.63 -15.72
CA SER A 118 -6.29 3.81 -14.57
C SER A 118 -7.81 3.62 -14.48
N LEU A 119 -8.61 4.67 -14.73
CA LEU A 119 -10.07 4.59 -14.80
C LEU A 119 -10.52 3.56 -15.86
N ALA A 120 -9.89 3.60 -17.04
CA ALA A 120 -10.20 2.67 -18.12
C ALA A 120 -9.82 1.21 -17.75
N GLN A 121 -8.64 0.99 -17.14
CA GLN A 121 -8.19 -0.35 -16.74
C GLN A 121 -9.03 -0.93 -15.59
N LEU A 122 -9.38 -0.10 -14.61
CA LEU A 122 -10.22 -0.50 -13.47
C LEU A 122 -11.70 -0.63 -13.85
N GLY A 123 -12.13 -0.02 -14.97
CA GLY A 123 -13.52 -0.03 -15.41
C GLY A 123 -14.46 0.75 -14.49
N VAL A 124 -13.98 1.87 -13.93
CA VAL A 124 -14.72 2.74 -13.00
C VAL A 124 -14.78 4.17 -13.52
N ASP A 125 -15.82 4.92 -13.11
CA ASP A 125 -15.99 6.32 -13.50
C ASP A 125 -15.15 7.28 -12.64
N VAL A 126 -14.81 6.89 -11.40
CA VAL A 126 -14.04 7.69 -10.45
C VAL A 126 -13.15 6.79 -9.61
N ILE A 127 -11.87 7.12 -9.43
CA ILE A 127 -10.95 6.40 -8.53
C ILE A 127 -11.24 6.82 -7.09
N ASP A 128 -11.53 5.87 -6.22
CA ASP A 128 -11.88 6.16 -4.82
C ASP A 128 -10.71 6.70 -3.99
N LEU A 129 -9.50 6.16 -4.21
CA LEU A 129 -8.26 6.64 -3.59
C LEU A 129 -7.12 6.57 -4.61
N TYR A 130 -6.60 7.75 -4.96
CA TYR A 130 -5.44 7.88 -5.86
C TYR A 130 -4.24 8.38 -5.09
N GLN A 131 -3.10 7.68 -5.21
CA GLN A 131 -1.91 7.99 -4.46
C GLN A 131 -0.84 8.59 -5.36
N HIS A 132 -0.22 9.70 -4.92
CA HIS A 132 1.03 10.19 -5.50
C HIS A 132 2.14 9.18 -5.21
N HIS A 133 2.64 8.49 -6.24
CA HIS A 133 3.48 7.31 -6.05
C HIS A 133 4.87 7.64 -5.52
N ARG A 134 5.49 8.69 -6.07
CA ARG A 134 6.77 9.27 -5.62
C ARG A 134 6.88 10.72 -6.09
N HIS A 135 7.66 11.53 -5.37
CA HIS A 135 8.00 12.89 -5.77
C HIS A 135 8.72 12.89 -7.13
N ASP A 136 8.49 13.94 -7.92
CA ASP A 136 9.20 14.23 -9.17
C ASP A 136 10.23 15.34 -8.91
N PRO A 137 11.55 15.08 -9.01
CA PRO A 137 12.57 16.06 -8.70
C PRO A 137 12.60 17.25 -9.67
N ALA A 138 11.94 17.14 -10.84
CA ALA A 138 11.88 18.21 -11.82
C ALA A 138 10.87 19.32 -11.45
N LEU A 139 9.97 19.07 -10.50
CA LEU A 139 8.90 19.99 -10.12
C LEU A 139 8.91 20.27 -8.62
N ALA A 140 8.57 21.49 -8.21
CA ALA A 140 8.33 21.79 -6.82
C ALA A 140 7.24 20.88 -6.26
N TYR A 141 7.44 20.29 -5.06
CA TYR A 141 6.53 19.33 -4.48
C TYR A 141 5.11 19.91 -4.27
N ALA A 142 5.03 21.17 -3.83
CA ALA A 142 3.76 21.88 -3.72
C ALA A 142 2.99 21.93 -5.05
N SER A 143 3.67 22.09 -6.19
CA SER A 143 3.05 22.11 -7.53
C SER A 143 2.48 20.74 -7.90
N GLN A 144 3.14 19.65 -7.51
CA GLN A 144 2.65 18.28 -7.71
C GLN A 144 1.35 18.06 -6.90
N MET A 145 1.30 18.57 -5.68
CA MET A 145 0.09 18.51 -4.83
C MET A 145 -1.08 19.33 -5.43
N VAL A 146 -0.79 20.49 -6.02
CA VAL A 146 -1.80 21.25 -6.78
C VAL A 146 -2.32 20.45 -7.97
N GLY A 147 -1.46 19.68 -8.66
CA GLY A 147 -1.86 18.76 -9.72
C GLY A 147 -2.87 17.73 -9.24
N LEU A 148 -2.62 17.07 -8.10
CA LEU A 148 -3.55 16.11 -7.49
C LEU A 148 -4.88 16.75 -7.07
N ARG A 149 -4.83 17.99 -6.53
CA ARG A 149 -6.03 18.75 -6.19
C ARG A 149 -6.93 18.93 -7.42
N LYS A 150 -6.35 19.30 -8.56
CA LYS A 150 -7.10 19.47 -9.81
C LYS A 150 -7.74 18.17 -10.27
N LEU A 151 -7.09 17.00 -10.15
CA LEU A 151 -7.72 15.73 -10.48
C LEU A 151 -8.95 15.47 -9.63
N LYS A 152 -8.91 15.84 -8.35
CA LYS A 152 -10.06 15.74 -7.45
C LYS A 152 -11.17 16.72 -7.82
N ASP A 153 -10.82 17.97 -8.08
CA ASP A 153 -11.78 19.02 -8.49
C ASP A 153 -12.45 18.69 -9.81
N ASP A 154 -11.74 18.04 -10.74
CA ASP A 154 -12.25 17.54 -12.03
C ASP A 154 -13.09 16.24 -11.88
N GLY A 155 -13.16 15.66 -10.68
CA GLY A 155 -13.95 14.47 -10.39
C GLY A 155 -13.34 13.14 -10.86
N LEU A 156 -12.07 13.11 -11.27
CA LEU A 156 -11.37 11.87 -11.66
C LEU A 156 -11.04 11.00 -10.45
N ILE A 157 -10.78 11.62 -9.30
CA ILE A 157 -10.44 10.95 -8.04
C ILE A 157 -11.28 11.51 -6.88
N ARG A 158 -11.61 10.68 -5.91
CA ARG A 158 -12.37 11.12 -4.71
C ARG A 158 -11.45 11.53 -3.56
N ARG A 159 -10.39 10.75 -3.32
CA ARG A 159 -9.48 10.93 -2.19
C ARG A 159 -8.03 10.91 -2.66
N ILE A 160 -7.20 11.63 -1.92
CA ILE A 160 -5.76 11.75 -2.22
C ILE A 160 -4.97 11.03 -1.14
N GLY A 161 -4.08 10.13 -1.58
CA GLY A 161 -3.03 9.53 -0.77
C GLY A 161 -1.64 9.95 -1.26
N LEU A 162 -0.66 9.73 -0.43
CA LEU A 162 0.76 9.96 -0.74
C LEU A 162 1.54 8.67 -0.58
N SER A 163 2.65 8.52 -1.29
CA SER A 163 3.54 7.39 -1.13
C SER A 163 5.00 7.83 -1.19
N ASN A 164 5.85 7.20 -0.37
CA ASN A 164 7.29 7.46 -0.30
C ASN A 164 7.63 8.91 0.05
N VAL A 165 6.89 9.50 0.97
CA VAL A 165 7.09 10.88 1.44
C VAL A 165 7.88 10.91 2.74
N ASN A 166 8.72 11.94 2.91
CA ASN A 166 9.31 12.26 4.19
C ASN A 166 8.39 13.23 4.99
N ARG A 167 8.80 13.57 6.20
CA ARG A 167 8.02 14.44 7.08
C ARG A 167 7.79 15.84 6.49
N GLU A 168 8.79 16.44 5.88
CA GLU A 168 8.71 17.79 5.30
C GLU A 168 7.76 17.80 4.08
N GLU A 169 7.83 16.80 3.22
CA GLU A 169 6.91 16.62 2.09
C GLU A 169 5.47 16.42 2.56
N LEU A 170 5.27 15.63 3.62
CA LEU A 170 3.94 15.47 4.21
C LEU A 170 3.38 16.80 4.73
N ASP A 171 4.17 17.58 5.45
CA ASP A 171 3.73 18.89 5.97
C ASP A 171 3.40 19.86 4.81
N VAL A 172 4.19 19.90 3.72
CA VAL A 172 3.86 20.67 2.50
C VAL A 172 2.57 20.19 1.85
N ALA A 173 2.37 18.89 1.75
CA ALA A 173 1.13 18.33 1.20
C ALA A 173 -0.10 18.72 2.04
N LEU A 174 0.04 18.71 3.37
CA LEU A 174 -1.02 19.13 4.29
C LEU A 174 -1.34 20.63 4.15
N ASP A 175 -0.32 21.47 3.94
CA ASP A 175 -0.51 22.91 3.69
C ASP A 175 -1.30 23.14 2.38
N VAL A 176 -1.00 22.39 1.33
CA VAL A 176 -1.63 22.57 0.02
C VAL A 176 -2.98 21.89 -0.07
N LEU A 177 -3.10 20.64 0.39
CA LEU A 177 -4.26 19.78 0.19
C LEU A 177 -5.22 19.79 1.37
N GLY A 178 -4.73 20.06 2.58
CA GLY A 178 -5.45 19.87 3.84
C GLY A 178 -5.30 18.47 4.43
N GLY A 179 -5.86 18.29 5.61
CA GLY A 179 -5.81 17.03 6.36
C GLY A 179 -6.88 16.00 5.96
N PRO A 180 -7.11 14.97 6.80
CA PRO A 180 -7.82 13.73 6.42
C PRO A 180 -9.31 13.89 6.11
N ARG A 181 -9.90 15.06 6.31
CA ARG A 181 -11.31 15.28 5.94
C ARG A 181 -11.49 15.50 4.45
N ASP A 182 -10.66 16.40 3.86
CA ASP A 182 -10.83 16.85 2.48
C ASP A 182 -9.54 16.77 1.65
N GLY A 183 -8.40 16.50 2.27
CA GLY A 183 -7.07 16.46 1.66
C GLY A 183 -6.42 15.10 1.69
N VAL A 184 -5.27 14.98 2.39
CA VAL A 184 -4.49 13.75 2.49
C VAL A 184 -5.14 12.77 3.45
N VAL A 185 -5.60 11.61 2.94
CA VAL A 185 -6.27 10.59 3.77
C VAL A 185 -5.37 9.40 4.11
N SER A 186 -4.28 9.20 3.35
CA SER A 186 -3.34 8.10 3.57
C SER A 186 -1.91 8.46 3.19
N VAL A 187 -0.96 7.80 3.86
CA VAL A 187 0.46 7.74 3.48
C VAL A 187 0.84 6.27 3.31
N GLN A 188 1.53 5.95 2.21
CA GLN A 188 2.02 4.60 1.93
C GLN A 188 3.54 4.61 1.79
N ASN A 189 4.24 4.26 2.85
CA ASN A 189 5.71 4.23 2.90
C ASN A 189 6.25 2.83 3.22
N GLU A 190 7.53 2.59 2.95
CA GLU A 190 8.20 1.38 3.41
C GLU A 190 8.21 1.32 4.93
N PHE A 191 7.72 0.21 5.50
CA PHE A 191 7.82 -0.01 6.94
C PHE A 191 7.72 -1.50 7.27
N SER A 192 8.73 -2.01 7.97
CA SER A 192 8.87 -3.44 8.29
C SER A 192 9.86 -3.64 9.44
N PRO A 193 10.10 -4.85 9.95
CA PRO A 193 11.22 -5.11 10.84
C PRO A 193 12.57 -4.64 10.28
N ARG A 194 12.72 -4.68 8.95
CA ARG A 194 13.92 -4.27 8.22
C ARG A 194 14.14 -2.76 8.16
N TYR A 195 13.07 -1.99 7.94
CA TYR A 195 13.12 -0.56 7.64
C TYR A 195 12.12 0.21 8.48
N ARG A 196 12.58 1.18 9.27
CA ARG A 196 11.77 1.98 10.18
C ARG A 196 12.10 3.47 10.15
N ARG A 197 12.80 3.93 9.10
CA ARG A 197 13.23 5.34 9.02
C ARG A 197 12.10 6.34 8.98
N ASP A 198 10.93 5.92 8.52
CA ASP A 198 9.74 6.77 8.40
C ASP A 198 8.86 6.71 9.67
N ALA A 199 9.44 6.40 10.83
CA ALA A 199 8.71 6.39 12.10
C ALA A 199 8.13 7.76 12.46
N ASP A 200 8.85 8.85 12.16
CA ASP A 200 8.37 10.23 12.35
C ASP A 200 7.18 10.60 11.46
N VAL A 201 7.11 10.01 10.26
CA VAL A 201 5.94 10.12 9.36
C VAL A 201 4.76 9.33 9.92
N LEU A 202 4.99 8.11 10.44
CA LEU A 202 3.97 7.32 11.12
C LEU A 202 3.41 8.05 12.35
N ASP A 203 4.29 8.64 13.18
CA ASP A 203 3.88 9.44 14.34
C ASP A 203 2.96 10.60 13.91
N ARG A 204 3.34 11.30 12.84
CA ARG A 204 2.51 12.40 12.31
C ARG A 204 1.16 11.91 11.77
N CYS A 205 1.15 10.81 11.07
CA CYS A 205 -0.08 10.20 10.59
C CYS A 205 -0.99 9.81 11.77
N THR A 206 -0.41 9.27 12.85
CA THR A 206 -1.13 8.90 14.07
C THR A 206 -1.76 10.13 14.76
N GLU A 207 -1.01 11.22 14.90
CA GLU A 207 -1.50 12.49 15.46
C GLU A 207 -2.71 13.05 14.70
N LEU A 208 -2.69 12.93 13.37
CA LEU A 208 -3.68 13.53 12.47
C LEU A 208 -4.83 12.59 12.12
N GLY A 209 -4.73 11.30 12.44
CA GLY A 209 -5.69 10.29 12.01
C GLY A 209 -5.63 10.00 10.50
N ILE A 210 -4.45 10.15 9.87
CA ILE A 210 -4.17 9.78 8.49
C ILE A 210 -3.76 8.32 8.46
N ALA A 211 -4.36 7.50 7.59
CA ALA A 211 -4.00 6.09 7.48
C ALA A 211 -2.54 5.92 7.02
N PHE A 212 -1.82 5.00 7.66
CA PHE A 212 -0.46 4.64 7.25
C PHE A 212 -0.44 3.21 6.71
N LEU A 213 -0.09 3.06 5.43
CA LEU A 213 -0.09 1.80 4.69
C LEU A 213 1.35 1.34 4.47
N PRO A 214 1.92 0.48 5.34
CA PRO A 214 3.27 -0.01 5.11
C PRO A 214 3.30 -0.91 3.88
N TRP A 215 4.05 -0.50 2.84
CA TRP A 215 4.38 -1.40 1.76
C TRP A 215 5.60 -2.27 2.14
N SER A 216 5.69 -3.47 1.54
CA SER A 216 6.67 -4.51 1.90
C SER A 216 6.75 -4.78 3.41
N PRO A 217 5.63 -5.01 4.10
CA PRO A 217 5.59 -5.12 5.55
C PRO A 217 6.40 -6.29 6.10
N LEU A 218 6.75 -7.27 5.25
CA LEU A 218 7.58 -8.42 5.58
C LEU A 218 9.02 -8.32 5.08
N GLY A 219 9.46 -7.11 4.65
CA GLY A 219 10.81 -6.89 4.10
C GLY A 219 10.94 -7.25 2.61
N GLY A 220 9.81 -7.44 1.90
CA GLY A 220 9.76 -7.78 0.48
C GLY A 220 9.67 -9.27 0.18
N ALA A 221 9.41 -9.60 -1.10
CA ALA A 221 9.16 -10.98 -1.52
C ALA A 221 10.34 -11.91 -1.25
N ASP A 222 11.57 -11.41 -1.46
CA ASP A 222 12.80 -12.21 -1.30
C ASP A 222 13.15 -12.49 0.17
N GLU A 223 12.73 -11.62 1.10
CA GLU A 223 13.06 -11.74 2.52
C GLU A 223 11.88 -12.20 3.38
N ALA A 224 10.67 -12.16 2.86
CA ALA A 224 9.46 -12.48 3.61
C ALA A 224 9.46 -13.91 4.21
N HIS A 225 10.09 -14.88 3.54
CA HIS A 225 10.20 -16.25 4.05
C HIS A 225 11.27 -16.39 5.12
N ASP A 226 12.29 -15.52 5.13
CA ASP A 226 13.43 -15.55 6.03
C ASP A 226 13.26 -14.62 7.26
N VAL A 227 12.11 -13.97 7.41
CA VAL A 227 11.91 -12.96 8.46
C VAL A 227 12.19 -13.51 9.86
N GLY A 228 11.84 -14.76 10.13
CA GLY A 228 12.12 -15.41 11.42
C GLY A 228 13.60 -15.72 11.67
N SER A 229 14.38 -16.02 10.64
CA SER A 229 15.81 -16.23 10.78
C SER A 229 16.61 -14.92 10.85
N ARG A 230 16.14 -13.89 10.16
CA ARG A 230 16.78 -12.56 10.18
C ARG A 230 16.47 -11.78 11.45
N TYR A 231 15.26 -11.93 11.98
CA TYR A 231 14.76 -11.25 13.16
C TYR A 231 14.20 -12.29 14.13
N ALA A 232 15.09 -13.05 14.78
CA ALA A 232 14.75 -14.21 15.60
C ALA A 232 13.66 -13.93 16.65
N VAL A 233 13.60 -12.72 17.20
CA VAL A 233 12.58 -12.32 18.17
C VAL A 233 11.15 -12.46 17.62
N PHE A 234 10.93 -12.31 16.30
CA PHE A 234 9.61 -12.53 15.72
C PHE A 234 9.22 -14.01 15.63
N ALA A 235 10.22 -14.90 15.49
CA ALA A 235 9.99 -16.33 15.57
C ALA A 235 9.73 -16.76 17.04
N GLU A 236 10.54 -16.28 17.99
CA GLU A 236 10.41 -16.57 19.42
C GLU A 236 9.02 -16.16 19.94
N VAL A 237 8.60 -14.91 19.66
CA VAL A 237 7.27 -14.44 20.06
C VAL A 237 6.16 -15.19 19.30
N GLY A 238 6.40 -15.53 18.02
CA GLY A 238 5.47 -16.35 17.23
C GLY A 238 5.21 -17.71 17.90
N ASP A 239 6.26 -18.40 18.35
CA ASP A 239 6.15 -19.68 19.07
C ASP A 239 5.35 -19.53 20.37
N GLU A 240 5.53 -18.44 21.11
CA GLU A 240 4.78 -18.15 22.34
C GLU A 240 3.27 -18.01 22.12
N ILE A 241 2.85 -17.45 20.97
CA ILE A 241 1.43 -17.16 20.66
C ILE A 241 0.81 -18.11 19.63
N GLY A 242 1.55 -19.12 19.17
CA GLY A 242 1.08 -20.08 18.15
C GLY A 242 0.91 -19.46 16.76
N ALA A 243 1.80 -18.56 16.39
CA ALA A 243 1.80 -17.83 15.11
C ALA A 243 3.12 -18.03 14.36
N THR A 244 3.07 -17.84 13.04
CA THR A 244 4.28 -17.78 12.23
C THR A 244 5.03 -16.45 12.44
N PRO A 245 6.33 -16.37 12.15
CA PRO A 245 7.06 -15.10 12.20
C PRO A 245 6.42 -14.00 11.34
N GLN A 246 5.87 -14.35 10.18
CA GLN A 246 5.17 -13.43 9.28
C GLN A 246 3.87 -12.89 9.90
N GLU A 247 3.08 -13.76 10.53
CA GLU A 247 1.88 -13.37 11.27
C GLU A 247 2.24 -12.46 12.45
N THR A 248 3.33 -12.77 13.16
CA THR A 248 3.82 -11.95 14.28
C THR A 248 4.25 -10.55 13.81
N VAL A 249 4.89 -10.43 12.64
CA VAL A 249 5.23 -9.10 12.07
C VAL A 249 3.97 -8.29 11.77
N ILE A 250 2.96 -8.89 11.15
CA ILE A 250 1.71 -8.17 10.83
C ILE A 250 1.00 -7.76 12.14
N ALA A 251 0.93 -8.63 13.14
CA ALA A 251 0.36 -8.31 14.44
C ALA A 251 1.12 -7.15 15.13
N TRP A 252 2.44 -7.16 15.08
CA TRP A 252 3.28 -6.09 15.62
C TRP A 252 3.04 -4.76 14.89
N LEU A 253 2.99 -4.76 13.55
CA LEU A 253 2.68 -3.55 12.77
C LEU A 253 1.32 -2.96 13.18
N LEU A 254 0.30 -3.80 13.29
CA LEU A 254 -1.03 -3.37 13.73
C LEU A 254 -1.05 -2.79 15.15
N ALA A 255 -0.15 -3.27 16.03
CA ALA A 255 -0.02 -2.78 17.41
C ALA A 255 0.74 -1.45 17.51
N LEU A 256 1.56 -1.07 16.51
CA LEU A 256 2.32 0.18 16.53
C LEU A 256 1.44 1.43 16.53
N SER A 257 0.32 1.41 15.79
CA SER A 257 -0.56 2.58 15.71
C SER A 257 -1.97 2.17 15.27
N PRO A 258 -3.02 2.85 15.75
CA PRO A 258 -4.39 2.64 15.29
C PRO A 258 -4.61 3.04 13.81
N VAL A 259 -3.71 3.81 13.20
CA VAL A 259 -3.81 4.21 11.79
C VAL A 259 -3.03 3.29 10.83
N MET A 260 -2.31 2.30 11.36
CA MET A 260 -1.48 1.36 10.58
C MET A 260 -2.36 0.34 9.86
N ILE A 261 -2.24 0.23 8.54
CA ILE A 261 -2.98 -0.73 7.69
C ILE A 261 -1.97 -1.45 6.78
N PRO A 262 -1.36 -2.57 7.23
CA PRO A 262 -0.43 -3.33 6.40
C PRO A 262 -1.09 -3.84 5.12
N ILE A 263 -0.33 -3.78 4.03
CA ILE A 263 -0.74 -4.27 2.71
C ILE A 263 0.21 -5.37 2.20
N PRO A 264 0.29 -6.53 2.90
CA PRO A 264 1.15 -7.62 2.47
C PRO A 264 0.77 -8.09 1.08
N GLY A 265 1.79 -8.33 0.24
CA GLY A 265 1.62 -8.96 -1.05
C GLY A 265 1.36 -10.46 -0.92
N ALA A 266 0.55 -11.03 -1.82
CA ALA A 266 0.31 -12.46 -1.91
C ALA A 266 0.21 -12.91 -3.37
N THR A 267 0.67 -14.14 -3.64
CA THR A 267 0.52 -14.82 -4.94
C THR A 267 -0.32 -16.09 -4.85
N ARG A 268 -0.87 -16.40 -3.67
CA ARG A 268 -1.68 -17.60 -3.41
C ARG A 268 -2.67 -17.36 -2.26
N PRO A 269 -3.84 -18.02 -2.26
CA PRO A 269 -4.88 -17.88 -1.24
C PRO A 269 -4.38 -18.10 0.20
N ALA A 270 -3.54 -19.13 0.44
CA ALA A 270 -3.03 -19.45 1.77
C ALA A 270 -2.20 -18.32 2.41
N THR A 271 -1.49 -17.51 1.60
CA THR A 271 -0.75 -16.34 2.10
C THR A 271 -1.71 -15.25 2.60
N VAL A 272 -2.83 -15.04 1.90
CA VAL A 272 -3.87 -14.11 2.34
C VAL A 272 -4.51 -14.59 3.65
N GLU A 273 -4.81 -15.88 3.77
CA GLU A 273 -5.35 -16.48 4.99
C GLU A 273 -4.47 -16.22 6.21
N SER A 274 -3.16 -16.42 6.06
CA SER A 274 -2.17 -16.14 7.11
C SER A 274 -2.14 -14.65 7.47
N SER A 275 -2.14 -13.76 6.47
CA SER A 275 -2.13 -12.31 6.70
C SER A 275 -3.39 -11.82 7.43
N VAL A 276 -4.56 -12.35 7.09
CA VAL A 276 -5.82 -12.01 7.75
C VAL A 276 -5.90 -12.60 9.16
N LYS A 277 -5.42 -13.84 9.36
CA LYS A 277 -5.32 -14.46 10.69
C LYS A 277 -4.48 -13.60 11.65
N ALA A 278 -3.39 -13.01 11.15
CA ALA A 278 -2.52 -12.14 11.93
C ALA A 278 -3.27 -10.94 12.55
N ALA A 279 -4.31 -10.44 11.90
CA ALA A 279 -5.14 -9.35 12.41
C ALA A 279 -5.94 -9.68 13.67
N THR A 280 -6.01 -10.95 14.05
CA THR A 280 -6.71 -11.41 15.25
C THR A 280 -5.78 -11.74 16.42
N LEU A 281 -4.48 -11.67 16.19
CA LEU A 281 -3.47 -11.94 17.21
C LEU A 281 -3.36 -10.75 18.16
N VAL A 282 -3.21 -11.05 19.44
CA VAL A 282 -3.02 -10.05 20.50
C VAL A 282 -1.65 -10.25 21.11
N LEU A 283 -0.83 -9.21 21.08
CA LEU A 283 0.47 -9.19 21.74
C LEU A 283 0.31 -8.61 23.14
N SER A 284 0.98 -9.21 24.14
CA SER A 284 1.16 -8.58 25.44
C SER A 284 2.13 -7.39 25.32
N ASP A 285 2.08 -6.47 26.29
CA ASP A 285 2.98 -5.31 26.33
C ASP A 285 4.46 -5.74 26.28
N GLN A 286 4.83 -6.81 27.00
CA GLN A 286 6.17 -7.35 27.01
C GLN A 286 6.60 -7.89 25.63
N GLN A 287 5.71 -8.60 24.92
CA GLN A 287 5.95 -9.10 23.58
C GLN A 287 6.11 -7.95 22.59
N PHE A 288 5.23 -6.94 22.66
CA PHE A 288 5.31 -5.75 21.82
C PHE A 288 6.62 -4.98 22.04
N GLU A 289 7.05 -4.77 23.28
CA GLU A 289 8.33 -4.13 23.62
C GLU A 289 9.52 -4.90 23.06
N ARG A 290 9.55 -6.25 23.22
CA ARG A 290 10.61 -7.10 22.67
C ARG A 290 10.71 -6.98 21.14
N LEU A 291 9.57 -7.02 20.43
CA LEU A 291 9.52 -6.88 18.97
C LEU A 291 9.98 -5.50 18.50
N THR A 292 9.54 -4.46 19.22
CA THR A 292 9.87 -3.05 18.90
C THR A 292 11.35 -2.75 19.15
N ALA A 293 11.96 -3.36 20.17
CA ALA A 293 13.38 -3.20 20.51
C ALA A 293 14.33 -3.90 19.51
N SER A 294 13.83 -4.75 18.60
CA SER A 294 14.67 -5.38 17.58
C SER A 294 15.27 -4.32 16.65
N ALA A 295 16.58 -4.40 16.38
CA ALA A 295 17.27 -3.44 15.54
C ALA A 295 16.92 -3.64 14.06
N PRO A 296 16.47 -2.58 13.33
CA PRO A 296 16.29 -2.65 11.89
C PRO A 296 17.64 -2.65 11.15
N ALA A 297 17.65 -3.15 9.92
CA ALA A 297 18.80 -3.01 9.01
C ALA A 297 18.86 -1.60 8.39
N ASP A 298 17.73 -0.89 8.36
CA ASP A 298 17.54 0.45 7.79
C ASP A 298 18.00 0.63 6.34
N SER A 299 18.02 -0.45 5.58
CA SER A 299 18.27 -0.44 4.14
C SER A 299 16.97 -0.58 3.38
N SER A 300 16.60 0.44 2.60
CA SER A 300 15.39 0.40 1.75
C SER A 300 15.49 -0.69 0.68
N MET A 301 14.37 -1.33 0.36
CA MET A 301 14.28 -2.27 -0.75
C MET A 301 14.35 -1.58 -2.12
N TYR A 302 13.79 -0.39 -2.20
CA TYR A 302 13.79 0.46 -3.40
C TYR A 302 14.34 1.83 -3.03
N PRO A 303 15.67 1.95 -2.82
CA PRO A 303 16.28 3.21 -2.47
C PRO A 303 15.95 4.25 -3.53
N ASP A 304 15.68 5.46 -3.07
CA ASP A 304 15.40 6.58 -3.93
C ASP A 304 16.69 7.34 -4.21
N ASP A 305 17.34 7.02 -5.33
CA ASP A 305 18.63 7.61 -5.73
C ASP A 305 18.44 9.01 -6.38
N LEU A 306 17.22 9.42 -6.66
CA LEU A 306 16.92 10.74 -7.19
C LEU A 306 16.89 11.79 -6.07
N PRO A 307 17.35 13.03 -6.34
CA PRO A 307 17.24 14.10 -5.38
C PRO A 307 15.77 14.38 -5.03
N ARG A 308 15.51 14.77 -3.80
CA ARG A 308 14.16 15.22 -3.41
C ARG A 308 13.77 16.47 -4.16
N SER A 309 12.48 16.59 -4.48
CA SER A 309 11.91 17.78 -5.12
C SER A 309 12.14 19.03 -4.25
N PRO A 310 12.33 20.22 -4.86
CA PRO A 310 12.16 21.46 -4.12
C PRO A 310 10.77 21.48 -3.46
N LEU A 311 10.70 21.90 -2.20
CA LEU A 311 9.43 21.86 -1.45
C LEU A 311 8.42 22.88 -1.98
N ARG A 312 8.90 24.10 -2.35
CA ARG A 312 8.06 25.22 -2.83
C ARG A 312 8.64 25.87 -4.06
#